data_1235d33df91ddd1a0050c31f19fc0dcf
#
_entry.id   1235d33df91ddd1a0050c31f19fc0dcf
#
_cell.length_a   1.000
_cell.length_b   1.000
_cell.length_c   1.000
_cell.angle_alpha   90.00
_cell.angle_beta   90.00
_cell.angle_gamma   90.00
#
_symmetry.space_group_name_H-M   'P 1'
#
loop_
_entity.id
_entity.type
_entity.pdbx_description
1 polymer ?
#
loop_
_entity_poly.entity_id
_entity_poly.type
_entity_poly.pdbx_seq_one_letter_code
_entity_poly.pdbx_strand_id
1 'polypeptide(L)'
;MHMDENQSLIKVNPGLLAALGSGSISINVMPKEILVLECIVAGTSFRKLDEVEAELKSEVKLEVKRDAKNKFDDWAVALHFGNTNVGYIPRDKNEVIARLMDAGKQFFAVVTAKEWEGNWLRLEVKVYLKD
;
A
#
# COMPACT_ATOMS: atom_id res chain seq x y z
N MET A 1 -24.51 -10.73 -2.25
CA MET A 1 -24.26 -10.65 -1.56
C MET A 1 -24.03 -11.44 -1.37
N HIS A 2 -23.96 -11.79 -1.18
CA HIS A 2 -23.87 -11.95 -0.38
C HIS A 2 -23.71 -12.35 -0.15
N MET A 3 -23.42 -12.45 -0.18
CA MET A 3 -23.41 -12.39 0.69
C MET A 3 -23.50 -13.05 0.82
N ASP A 4 -23.53 -13.56 0.52
CA ASP A 4 -23.80 -13.84 1.18
C ASP A 4 -23.78 -14.27 1.44
N GLU A 5 -23.65 -14.30 1.49
CA GLU A 5 -23.78 -14.24 2.16
C GLU A 5 -23.54 -14.52 2.50
N ASN A 6 -23.10 -14.83 2.28
CA ASN A 6 -23.02 -14.69 2.97
C ASN A 6 -22.83 -14.72 3.14
N GLN A 7 -22.55 -14.41 3.27
CA GLN A 7 -22.52 -14.04 3.63
C GLN A 7 -22.30 -13.79 3.89
N SER A 8 -22.17 -13.63 3.84
CA SER A 8 -22.12 -13.08 4.38
C SER A 8 -22.19 -12.68 4.70
N LEU A 9 -22.40 -12.56 4.63
CA LEU A 9 -22.65 -11.85 5.24
C LEU A 9 -22.77 -11.67 6.02
N ILE A 10 -22.61 -11.78 5.91
CA ILE A 10 -22.79 -11.27 7.22
C ILE A 10 -24.01 -11.74 7.83
N LYS A 11 -23.88 -12.33 8.93
CA LYS A 11 -25.04 -12.56 9.65
C LYS A 11 -25.37 -11.34 10.43
N VAL A 12 -26.33 -10.66 9.98
CA VAL A 12 -26.71 -9.41 10.56
C VAL A 12 -27.78 -9.66 11.59
N ASN A 13 -27.61 -9.17 12.79
CA ASN A 13 -28.68 -9.33 13.79
C ASN A 13 -29.81 -8.36 13.48
N PRO A 14 -31.01 -8.62 13.99
CA PRO A 14 -32.15 -7.78 13.66
C PRO A 14 -31.99 -6.31 14.02
N GLY A 15 -31.31 -6.02 15.13
CA GLY A 15 -31.08 -4.63 15.49
C GLY A 15 -30.20 -3.92 14.51
N LEU A 16 -29.17 -4.59 14.04
CA LEU A 16 -28.27 -4.01 13.05
C LEU A 16 -29.00 -3.81 11.73
N LEU A 17 -29.82 -4.77 11.32
CA LEU A 17 -30.60 -4.62 10.10
C LEU A 17 -31.56 -3.45 10.18
N ALA A 18 -32.20 -3.28 11.30
CA ALA A 18 -33.10 -2.15 11.50
C ALA A 18 -32.35 -0.83 11.42
N ALA A 19 -31.17 -0.76 12.04
CA ALA A 19 -30.35 0.43 11.99
C ALA A 19 -29.91 0.71 10.56
N LEU A 20 -29.53 -0.29 9.84
CA LEU A 20 -29.15 -0.15 8.43
C LEU A 20 -30.33 0.30 7.60
N GLY A 21 -31.49 -0.29 7.84
CA GLY A 21 -32.68 0.09 7.12
C GLY A 21 -33.09 1.50 7.36
N SER A 22 -32.81 2.00 8.55
CA SER A 22 -33.10 3.40 8.89
C SER A 22 -32.01 4.34 8.41
N GLY A 23 -30.89 3.77 7.90
CA GLY A 23 -29.76 4.58 7.49
C GLY A 23 -28.89 5.06 8.62
N SER A 24 -29.17 4.62 9.84
CA SER A 24 -28.40 5.08 10.99
C SER A 24 -27.09 4.34 11.17
N ILE A 25 -26.91 3.24 10.48
CA ILE A 25 -25.64 2.53 10.46
C ILE A 25 -25.23 2.33 9.05
N SER A 26 -24.19 3.00 8.66
CA SER A 26 -23.58 2.58 7.43
C SER A 26 -22.67 1.45 7.80
N ILE A 27 -22.98 0.32 7.29
CA ILE A 27 -21.98 -0.70 7.23
C ILE A 27 -20.98 -0.20 6.27
N ASN A 28 -19.95 0.26 6.80
CA ASN A 28 -18.84 0.55 5.99
C ASN A 28 -18.31 -0.72 5.46
N VAL A 29 -18.74 -0.99 4.27
CA VAL A 29 -18.04 -1.93 3.44
C VAL A 29 -16.79 -1.24 2.96
N MET A 30 -16.15 -0.49 3.83
CA MET A 30 -14.88 0.09 3.43
C MET A 30 -13.88 -1.03 3.37
N PRO A 31 -13.10 -1.09 2.29
CA PRO A 31 -12.02 -2.08 2.19
C PRO A 31 -11.16 -1.94 3.42
N LYS A 32 -10.92 -3.03 4.09
CA LYS A 32 -10.01 -3.00 5.22
C LYS A 32 -8.61 -2.90 4.68
N GLU A 33 -7.89 -1.95 5.19
CA GLU A 33 -6.49 -1.77 4.85
C GLU A 33 -5.68 -2.44 5.92
N ILE A 34 -4.87 -3.39 5.52
CA ILE A 34 -4.06 -4.17 6.46
C ILE A 34 -2.62 -3.75 6.33
N LEU A 35 -2.06 -3.23 7.42
CA LEU A 35 -0.63 -2.91 7.45
C LEU A 35 0.16 -4.20 7.38
N VAL A 36 1.00 -4.33 6.37
CA VAL A 36 1.80 -5.56 6.18
C VAL A 36 3.28 -5.34 6.35
N LEU A 37 3.76 -4.10 6.23
CA LEU A 37 5.20 -3.85 6.25
C LEU A 37 5.49 -2.39 6.57
N GLU A 38 6.52 -2.17 7.36
CA GLU A 38 7.12 -0.84 7.52
C GLU A 38 8.56 -0.96 7.09
N CYS A 39 9.01 -0.07 6.23
CA CYS A 39 10.37 -0.17 5.72
C CYS A 39 10.92 1.18 5.30
N ILE A 40 12.23 1.19 5.07
CA ILE A 40 12.92 2.31 4.47
C ILE A 40 13.04 2.00 2.99
N VAL A 41 12.67 2.97 2.16
CA VAL A 41 12.69 2.77 0.71
C VAL A 41 14.12 2.59 0.23
N ALA A 42 14.36 1.55 -0.57
CA ALA A 42 15.67 1.26 -1.12
C ALA A 42 15.85 1.99 -2.45
N GLY A 43 17.07 2.43 -2.72
CA GLY A 43 17.44 2.96 -4.03
C GLY A 43 17.02 4.38 -4.32
N THR A 44 16.66 5.16 -3.30
CA THR A 44 16.29 6.57 -3.54
C THR A 44 17.44 7.37 -4.14
N SER A 45 18.69 7.03 -3.81
CA SER A 45 19.84 7.77 -4.32
C SER A 45 20.09 7.53 -5.81
N PHE A 46 19.46 6.50 -6.39
CA PHE A 46 19.58 6.21 -7.82
C PHE A 46 18.45 6.83 -8.62
N ARG A 47 17.63 7.66 -8.01
CA ARG A 47 16.45 8.26 -8.64
C ARG A 47 16.59 9.75 -8.70
N LYS A 48 16.00 10.36 -9.73
CA LYS A 48 15.94 11.81 -9.84
C LYS A 48 14.68 12.27 -9.14
N LEU A 49 14.78 12.56 -7.87
CA LEU A 49 13.63 12.92 -7.05
C LEU A 49 13.44 14.42 -6.90
N ASP A 50 14.30 15.24 -7.55
CA ASP A 50 14.28 16.69 -7.36
C ASP A 50 12.90 17.29 -7.63
N GLU A 51 12.18 16.76 -8.61
CA GLU A 51 10.87 17.31 -8.99
C GLU A 51 9.76 16.94 -8.04
N VAL A 52 9.91 15.85 -7.31
CA VAL A 52 8.84 15.34 -6.46
C VAL A 52 9.20 15.33 -4.98
N GLU A 53 10.45 15.56 -4.64
CA GLU A 53 10.91 15.42 -3.27
C GLU A 53 10.10 16.26 -2.29
N ALA A 54 9.80 17.50 -2.66
CA ALA A 54 9.03 18.37 -1.78
C ALA A 54 7.61 17.86 -1.53
N GLU A 55 7.09 17.03 -2.42
CA GLU A 55 5.74 16.49 -2.28
C GLU A 55 5.73 15.16 -1.54
N LEU A 56 6.88 14.55 -1.29
CA LEU A 56 6.98 13.29 -0.55
C LEU A 56 6.94 13.56 0.95
N LYS A 57 5.80 14.06 1.40
CA LYS A 57 5.60 14.42 2.80
C LYS A 57 4.90 13.29 3.54
N SER A 58 4.91 13.37 4.86
CA SER A 58 4.15 12.44 5.68
C SER A 58 2.70 12.37 5.21
N GLU A 59 2.14 11.18 5.21
CA GLU A 59 0.77 10.86 4.80
C GLU A 59 0.54 10.81 3.28
N VAL A 60 1.56 11.07 2.48
CA VAL A 60 1.42 10.97 1.02
C VAL A 60 1.36 9.50 0.61
N LYS A 61 0.43 9.18 -0.29
CA LYS A 61 0.28 7.82 -0.81
C LYS A 61 1.21 7.59 -1.99
N LEU A 62 1.78 6.41 -2.02
CA LEU A 62 2.59 5.95 -3.14
C LEU A 62 1.93 4.71 -3.74
N GLU A 63 2.05 4.57 -5.04
CA GLU A 63 1.60 3.37 -5.71
C GLU A 63 2.66 2.27 -5.56
N VAL A 64 2.19 1.06 -5.34
CA VAL A 64 3.06 -0.10 -5.22
C VAL A 64 2.90 -0.89 -6.52
N LYS A 65 3.99 -1.05 -7.26
CA LYS A 65 3.96 -1.67 -8.57
C LYS A 65 4.96 -2.82 -8.65
N ARG A 66 4.49 -3.95 -9.13
CA ARG A 66 5.35 -5.11 -9.34
C ARG A 66 6.27 -4.85 -10.54
N ASP A 67 7.55 -5.01 -10.33
CA ASP A 67 8.55 -4.85 -11.39
C ASP A 67 9.07 -6.23 -11.81
N ALA A 68 8.22 -6.98 -12.49
CA ALA A 68 8.49 -8.37 -12.79
C ALA A 68 9.63 -8.57 -13.81
N LYS A 69 10.00 -7.51 -14.51
CA LYS A 69 11.08 -7.59 -15.51
C LYS A 69 12.40 -7.06 -14.99
N ASN A 70 12.49 -6.84 -13.68
CA ASN A 70 13.73 -6.36 -13.10
C ASN A 70 14.83 -7.40 -13.25
N LYS A 71 15.98 -6.98 -13.75
CA LYS A 71 17.09 -7.89 -14.04
C LYS A 71 17.91 -8.25 -12.81
N PHE A 72 17.75 -7.48 -11.74
CA PHE A 72 18.59 -7.65 -10.54
C PHE A 72 17.86 -8.27 -9.38
N ASP A 73 16.54 -8.34 -9.44
CA ASP A 73 15.74 -8.81 -8.32
C ASP A 73 14.44 -9.42 -8.85
N ASP A 74 14.31 -10.72 -8.69
CA ASP A 74 13.12 -11.45 -9.17
C ASP A 74 11.86 -11.03 -8.46
N TRP A 75 11.97 -10.46 -7.28
CA TRP A 75 10.83 -10.06 -6.46
C TRP A 75 10.71 -8.55 -6.34
N ALA A 76 11.24 -7.82 -7.30
CA ALA A 76 11.26 -6.37 -7.23
C ALA A 76 9.86 -5.77 -7.16
N VAL A 77 9.67 -4.87 -6.20
CA VAL A 77 8.42 -4.15 -6.01
C VAL A 77 8.78 -2.67 -5.92
N ALA A 78 8.30 -1.90 -6.88
CA ALA A 78 8.63 -0.49 -6.99
C ALA A 78 7.59 0.38 -6.31
N LEU A 79 8.03 1.53 -5.84
CA LEU A 79 7.16 2.54 -5.25
C LEU A 79 7.16 3.76 -6.18
N HIS A 80 5.97 4.25 -6.49
CA HIS A 80 5.81 5.35 -7.42
C HIS A 80 5.01 6.49 -6.81
N PHE A 81 5.43 7.70 -7.08
CA PHE A 81 4.62 8.89 -6.86
C PHE A 81 4.22 9.41 -8.24
N GLY A 82 2.96 9.18 -8.60
CA GLY A 82 2.55 9.42 -9.97
C GLY A 82 3.35 8.57 -10.94
N ASN A 83 4.02 9.20 -11.88
CA ASN A 83 4.84 8.49 -12.86
C ASN A 83 6.30 8.35 -12.43
N THR A 84 6.65 8.87 -11.26
CA THR A 84 8.04 8.87 -10.82
C THR A 84 8.30 7.67 -9.92
N ASN A 85 9.27 6.85 -10.30
CA ASN A 85 9.74 5.77 -9.45
C ASN A 85 10.61 6.38 -8.36
N VAL A 86 10.19 6.25 -7.11
CA VAL A 86 10.93 6.82 -5.97
C VAL A 86 11.85 5.81 -5.31
N GLY A 87 11.75 4.55 -5.67
CA GLY A 87 12.59 3.51 -5.11
C GLY A 87 11.87 2.20 -5.04
N TYR A 88 12.37 1.30 -4.21
CA TYR A 88 11.87 -0.07 -4.12
C TYR A 88 11.70 -0.49 -2.67
N ILE A 89 10.84 -1.46 -2.46
CA ILE A 89 10.80 -2.16 -1.18
C ILE A 89 12.11 -2.95 -1.06
N PRO A 90 12.78 -2.93 0.09
CA PRO A 90 14.07 -3.63 0.26
C PRO A 90 13.96 -5.11 -0.12
N ARG A 91 15.03 -5.63 -0.72
CA ARG A 91 15.05 -7.01 -1.21
C ARG A 91 14.79 -8.05 -0.13
N ASP A 92 15.20 -7.77 1.09
CA ASP A 92 14.99 -8.71 2.20
C ASP A 92 13.56 -8.71 2.72
N LYS A 93 12.69 -7.86 2.16
CA LYS A 93 11.31 -7.70 2.65
C LYS A 93 10.27 -7.79 1.54
N ASN A 94 10.67 -8.02 0.30
CA ASN A 94 9.77 -7.85 -0.83
C ASN A 94 9.09 -9.12 -1.33
N GLU A 95 9.64 -10.29 -1.06
CA GLU A 95 9.18 -11.51 -1.71
C GLU A 95 7.71 -11.82 -1.46
N VAL A 96 7.26 -11.75 -0.21
CA VAL A 96 5.87 -12.07 0.11
C VAL A 96 4.93 -11.11 -0.58
N ILE A 97 5.27 -9.82 -0.58
CA ILE A 97 4.44 -8.81 -1.26
C ILE A 97 4.41 -9.08 -2.75
N ALA A 98 5.57 -9.37 -3.35
CA ALA A 98 5.64 -9.67 -4.78
C ALA A 98 4.79 -10.89 -5.14
N ARG A 99 4.86 -11.95 -4.33
CA ARG A 99 4.05 -13.15 -4.57
C ARG A 99 2.57 -12.87 -4.47
N LEU A 100 2.16 -12.06 -3.50
CA LEU A 100 0.75 -11.69 -3.35
C LEU A 100 0.29 -10.85 -4.54
N MET A 101 1.14 -9.94 -5.01
CA MET A 101 0.82 -9.14 -6.20
C MET A 101 0.69 -10.02 -7.44
N ASP A 102 1.58 -10.99 -7.58
CA ASP A 102 1.51 -11.93 -8.70
C ASP A 102 0.22 -12.75 -8.65
N ALA A 103 -0.34 -12.92 -7.47
CA ALA A 103 -1.62 -13.61 -7.29
C ALA A 103 -2.82 -12.67 -7.41
N GLY A 104 -2.60 -11.41 -7.75
CA GLY A 104 -3.69 -10.47 -8.00
C GLY A 104 -4.01 -9.53 -6.84
N LYS A 105 -3.26 -9.58 -5.75
CA LYS A 105 -3.51 -8.67 -4.64
C LYS A 105 -2.93 -7.30 -4.93
N GLN A 106 -3.54 -6.28 -4.36
CA GLN A 106 -3.12 -4.90 -4.56
C GLN A 106 -2.65 -4.29 -3.25
N PHE A 107 -1.68 -3.39 -3.37
CA PHE A 107 -1.09 -2.72 -2.22
C PHE A 107 -0.97 -1.24 -2.51
N PHE A 108 -0.85 -0.46 -1.46
CA PHE A 108 -0.41 0.93 -1.57
C PHE A 108 0.53 1.21 -0.40
N ALA A 109 1.28 2.30 -0.50
CA ALA A 109 2.18 2.69 0.56
C ALA A 109 1.87 4.11 0.99
N VAL A 110 2.27 4.46 2.21
CA VAL A 110 2.09 5.80 2.74
C VAL A 110 3.43 6.24 3.32
N VAL A 111 3.87 7.42 2.94
CA VAL A 111 5.10 8.00 3.49
C VAL A 111 4.84 8.36 4.94
N THR A 112 5.72 7.93 5.82
CA THR A 112 5.62 8.24 7.24
C THR A 112 6.69 9.20 7.73
N ALA A 113 7.86 9.19 7.08
CA ALA A 113 8.94 10.09 7.45
C ALA A 113 9.88 10.29 6.26
N LYS A 114 10.50 11.44 6.23
CA LYS A 114 11.48 11.78 5.20
C LYS A 114 12.60 12.59 5.86
N GLU A 115 13.83 12.19 5.58
CA GLU A 115 14.98 12.86 6.15
C GLU A 115 16.17 12.76 5.20
N TRP A 116 16.88 13.86 5.02
CA TRP A 116 18.12 13.86 4.28
C TRP A 116 19.27 13.50 5.22
N GLU A 117 20.05 12.50 4.82
CA GLU A 117 21.28 12.13 5.53
C GLU A 117 22.42 12.27 4.53
N GLY A 118 23.06 13.43 4.54
CA GLY A 118 24.03 13.76 3.51
C GLY A 118 23.33 13.87 2.16
N ASN A 119 23.77 13.09 1.19
CA ASN A 119 23.16 13.07 -0.13
C ASN A 119 22.09 11.98 -0.27
N TRP A 120 21.79 11.28 0.80
CA TRP A 120 20.84 10.19 0.78
C TRP A 120 19.50 10.65 1.34
N LEU A 121 18.45 10.41 0.57
CA LEU A 121 17.09 10.63 1.04
C LEU A 121 16.60 9.38 1.72
N ARG A 122 16.46 9.45 3.03
CA ARG A 122 15.87 8.38 3.80
C ARG A 122 14.37 8.59 3.82
N LEU A 123 13.66 7.69 3.14
CA LEU A 123 12.22 7.76 3.01
C LEU A 123 11.63 6.53 3.70
N GLU A 124 10.79 6.75 4.70
CA GLU A 124 10.15 5.66 5.43
C GLU A 124 8.70 5.55 5.01
N VAL A 125 8.25 4.32 4.80
CA VAL A 125 6.88 4.06 4.37
C VAL A 125 6.25 2.93 5.15
N LYS A 126 4.93 2.95 5.18
CA LYS A 126 4.11 1.81 5.59
C LYS A 126 3.41 1.28 4.36
N VAL A 127 3.44 -0.04 4.20
CA VAL A 127 2.80 -0.70 3.06
C VAL A 127 1.56 -1.43 3.54
N TYR A 128 0.47 -1.19 2.84
CA TYR A 128 -0.83 -1.76 3.19
C TYR A 128 -1.36 -2.64 2.07
N LEU A 129 -1.98 -3.74 2.47
CA LEU A 129 -2.74 -4.58 1.56
C LEU A 129 -4.14 -4.00 1.43
N LYS A 130 -4.58 -3.82 0.21
CA LYS A 130 -5.98 -3.46 -0.06
C LYS A 130 -6.81 -4.73 -0.03
N ASP A 131 -7.89 -4.65 0.69
CA ASP A 131 -8.80 -5.77 0.73
C ASP A 131 -9.89 -5.61 -0.32
#